data_919933b6dceaed4123b4522110aed451
#
_entry.id   919933b6dceaed4123b4522110aed451
#
_cell.length_a   1.000
_cell.length_b   1.000
_cell.length_c   1.000
_cell.angle_alpha   90.00
_cell.angle_beta   90.00
_cell.angle_gamma   90.00
#
_symmetry.space_group_name_H-M   'P 1'
#
loop_
_entity.id
_entity.type
_entity.pdbx_description
1 polymer ?
#
loop_
_entity_poly.entity_id
_entity_poly.type
_entity_poly.pdbx_seq_one_letter_code
_entity_poly.pdbx_strand_id
1 'polypeptide(L)'
;MVEVRHKNKEIESLVMKEESTLYKELLRKKAFLKAVRAFYLLLEVIDNIGDLMKYTFLQYKLNELSSVLIAGGGINKKLIFSEIEDGQCIVILEFI
;
A
#
# COMPACT_ATOMS: atom_id res chain seq x y z
N MET A 1 0.93 -0.68 15.67
CA MET A 1 1.73 -0.50 14.45
C MET A 1 1.74 -1.79 13.64
N VAL A 2 1.42 -1.70 12.38
CA VAL A 2 1.50 -2.85 11.47
C VAL A 2 2.87 -2.81 10.79
N GLU A 3 3.62 -3.90 10.90
CA GLU A 3 4.91 -4.02 10.25
C GLU A 3 4.71 -4.19 8.74
N VAL A 4 5.52 -3.52 7.93
CA VAL A 4 5.45 -3.58 6.47
C VAL A 4 6.73 -4.17 5.91
N ARG A 5 6.58 -5.24 5.16
CA ARG A 5 7.68 -5.86 4.40
C ARG A 5 7.35 -5.76 2.91
N HIS A 6 8.35 -5.82 2.08
CA HIS A 6 8.19 -5.73 0.63
C HIS A 6 8.80 -6.96 -0.03
N LYS A 7 8.02 -7.65 -0.84
CA LYS A 7 8.52 -8.75 -1.64
C LYS A 7 9.26 -8.23 -2.87
N ASN A 8 8.82 -7.10 -3.39
CA ASN A 8 9.32 -6.52 -4.63
C ASN A 8 10.11 -5.25 -4.32
N LYS A 9 11.40 -5.25 -4.68
CA LYS A 9 12.30 -4.10 -4.46
C LYS A 9 11.85 -2.86 -5.22
N GLU A 10 11.19 -3.02 -6.36
CA GLU A 10 10.71 -1.90 -7.15
C GLU A 10 9.65 -1.10 -6.39
N ILE A 11 8.75 -1.78 -5.68
CA ILE A 11 7.74 -1.09 -4.87
C ILE A 11 8.39 -0.42 -3.68
N GLU A 12 9.31 -1.10 -3.01
CA GLU A 12 10.04 -0.52 -1.88
C GLU A 12 10.78 0.74 -2.31
N SER A 13 11.46 0.68 -3.44
CA SER A 13 12.19 1.82 -3.99
C SER A 13 11.24 2.95 -4.39
N LEU A 14 10.10 2.63 -4.99
CA LEU A 14 9.08 3.61 -5.37
C LEU A 14 8.59 4.41 -4.16
N VAL A 15 8.30 3.72 -3.07
CA VAL A 15 7.73 4.35 -1.87
C VAL A 15 8.80 5.04 -1.03
N MET A 16 9.93 4.38 -0.80
CA MET A 16 10.96 4.85 0.13
C MET A 16 11.96 5.80 -0.51
N LYS A 17 12.30 5.61 -1.78
CA LYS A 17 13.34 6.36 -2.47
C LYS A 17 12.82 7.19 -3.64
N GLU A 18 11.54 7.03 -4.00
CA GLU A 18 10.95 7.63 -5.19
C GLU A 18 11.70 7.25 -6.47
N GLU A 19 12.18 6.01 -6.52
CA GLU A 19 12.90 5.45 -7.66
C GLU A 19 12.28 4.14 -8.07
N SER A 20 12.07 3.91 -9.35
CA SER A 20 11.60 2.63 -9.88
C SER A 20 11.73 2.60 -11.39
N THR A 21 12.12 1.46 -11.94
CA THR A 21 12.08 1.22 -13.38
C THR A 21 10.73 0.65 -13.79
N LEU A 22 10.14 -0.22 -12.97
CA LEU A 22 8.85 -0.86 -13.25
C LEU A 22 7.67 0.10 -13.13
N TYR A 23 7.71 0.97 -12.12
CA TYR A 23 6.62 1.92 -11.86
C TYR A 23 7.01 3.37 -12.22
N LYS A 24 7.80 3.51 -13.28
CA LYS A 24 8.33 4.80 -13.70
C LYS A 24 7.25 5.86 -13.94
N GLU A 25 6.11 5.45 -14.49
CA GLU A 25 5.01 6.37 -14.73
C GLU A 25 4.41 6.92 -13.44
N LEU A 26 4.37 6.10 -12.39
CA LEU A 26 3.84 6.51 -11.09
C LEU A 26 4.72 7.53 -10.39
N LEU A 27 6.03 7.55 -10.68
CA LEU A 27 6.95 8.53 -10.12
C LEU A 27 6.59 9.96 -10.51
N ARG A 28 5.92 10.14 -11.64
CA ARG A 28 5.49 11.46 -12.13
C ARG A 28 4.19 11.92 -11.49
N LYS A 29 3.50 11.04 -10.81
CA LYS A 29 2.18 11.31 -10.23
C LYS A 29 2.32 11.57 -8.73
N LYS A 30 2.71 12.80 -8.39
CA LYS A 30 2.99 13.17 -7.00
C LYS A 30 1.79 13.04 -6.08
N ALA A 31 0.59 13.31 -6.57
CA ALA A 31 -0.62 13.14 -5.76
C ALA A 31 -0.87 11.66 -5.44
N PHE A 32 -0.57 10.77 -6.37
CA PHE A 32 -0.66 9.33 -6.12
C PHE A 32 0.38 8.88 -5.09
N LEU A 33 1.62 9.32 -5.22
CA LEU A 33 2.68 8.99 -4.26
C LEU A 33 2.35 9.52 -2.86
N LYS A 34 1.74 10.68 -2.78
CA LYS A 34 1.29 11.25 -1.50
C LYS A 34 0.22 10.36 -0.87
N ALA A 35 -0.71 9.83 -1.67
CA ALA A 35 -1.74 8.92 -1.18
C ALA A 35 -1.12 7.60 -0.67
N VAL A 36 -0.11 7.08 -1.37
CA VAL A 36 0.63 5.88 -0.94
C VAL A 36 1.30 6.13 0.41
N ARG A 37 1.97 7.26 0.56
CA ARG A 37 2.62 7.62 1.83
C ARG A 37 1.62 7.77 2.96
N ALA A 38 0.46 8.36 2.68
CA ALA A 38 -0.59 8.49 3.68
C ALA A 38 -1.06 7.12 4.16
N PHE A 39 -1.17 6.15 3.25
CA PHE A 39 -1.51 4.79 3.62
C PHE A 39 -0.43 4.17 4.53
N TYR A 40 0.83 4.35 4.19
CA TYR A 40 1.93 3.83 5.02
C TYR A 40 1.93 4.46 6.42
N LEU A 41 1.66 5.77 6.51
CA LEU A 41 1.55 6.45 7.81
C LEU A 41 0.38 5.90 8.62
N LEU A 42 -0.74 5.57 7.96
CA LEU A 42 -1.87 4.96 8.63
C LEU A 42 -1.48 3.61 9.23
N LEU A 43 -0.68 2.81 8.52
CA LEU A 43 -0.20 1.53 9.04
C LEU A 43 0.64 1.68 10.31
N GLU A 44 1.29 2.82 10.49
CA GLU A 44 2.06 3.07 11.69
C GLU A 44 1.18 3.33 12.92
N VAL A 45 -0.04 3.83 12.73
CA VAL A 45 -0.90 4.22 13.84
C VAL A 45 -1.97 3.19 14.19
N ILE A 46 -2.32 2.29 13.27
CA ILE A 46 -3.28 1.23 13.55
C ILE A 46 -2.59 0.05 14.24
N ASP A 47 -3.35 -0.72 15.00
CA ASP A 47 -2.82 -1.87 15.75
C ASP A 47 -2.86 -3.16 14.94
N ASN A 48 -3.82 -3.26 14.03
CA ASN A 48 -4.03 -4.46 13.22
C ASN A 48 -4.56 -4.06 11.85
N ILE A 49 -4.19 -4.83 10.82
CA ILE A 49 -4.61 -4.53 9.46
C ILE A 49 -6.14 -4.51 9.30
N GLY A 50 -6.86 -5.29 10.10
CA GLY A 50 -8.32 -5.30 10.11
C GLY A 50 -8.93 -3.95 10.43
N ASP A 51 -8.18 -3.06 11.09
CA ASP A 51 -8.65 -1.71 11.39
C ASP A 51 -8.88 -0.88 10.12
N LEU A 52 -8.32 -1.31 8.98
CA LEU A 52 -8.54 -0.63 7.70
C LEU A 52 -10.01 -0.64 7.27
N MET A 53 -10.80 -1.54 7.80
CA MET A 53 -12.24 -1.60 7.46
C MET A 53 -12.98 -0.33 7.87
N LYS A 54 -12.44 0.43 8.82
CA LYS A 54 -13.01 1.69 9.26
C LYS A 54 -12.83 2.82 8.23
N TYR A 55 -11.92 2.64 7.30
CA TYR A 55 -11.55 3.64 6.29
C TYR A 55 -12.14 3.24 4.95
N THR A 56 -13.40 3.55 4.74
CA THR A 56 -14.16 3.07 3.57
C THR A 56 -13.55 3.50 2.22
N PHE A 57 -12.84 4.63 2.18
CA PHE A 57 -12.21 5.09 0.94
C PHE A 57 -11.10 4.16 0.46
N LEU A 58 -10.53 3.34 1.36
CA LEU A 58 -9.48 2.38 0.99
C LEU A 58 -10.05 1.13 0.35
N GLN A 59 -11.34 0.87 0.50
CA GLN A 59 -11.98 -0.32 -0.04
C GLN A 59 -11.21 -1.60 0.28
N TYR A 60 -10.80 -1.74 1.54
CA TYR A 60 -10.05 -2.90 2.00
C TYR A 60 -10.86 -4.18 1.77
N LYS A 61 -10.20 -5.16 1.16
CA LYS A 61 -10.79 -6.48 0.90
C LYS A 61 -9.80 -7.56 1.30
N LEU A 62 -10.29 -8.60 1.94
CA LEU A 62 -9.53 -9.78 2.32
C LEU A 62 -10.08 -10.99 1.57
N ASN A 63 -9.28 -11.54 0.67
CA ASN A 63 -9.52 -12.80 -0.02
C ASN A 63 -8.27 -13.66 0.22
N GLU A 64 -7.81 -14.43 -0.78
CA GLU A 64 -6.52 -15.12 -0.70
C GLU A 64 -5.39 -14.11 -0.50
N LEU A 65 -5.49 -12.99 -1.23
CA LEU A 65 -4.63 -11.82 -1.02
C LEU A 65 -5.50 -10.65 -0.64
N SER A 66 -4.95 -9.74 0.13
CA SER A 66 -5.64 -8.54 0.55
C SER A 66 -5.37 -7.40 -0.42
N SER A 67 -6.27 -6.43 -0.47
CA SER A 67 -6.09 -5.25 -1.30
C SER A 67 -6.69 -4.00 -0.67
N VAL A 68 -6.11 -2.86 -1.02
CA VAL A 68 -6.68 -1.54 -0.76
C VAL A 68 -6.61 -0.72 -2.03
N LEU A 69 -7.54 0.22 -2.17
CA LEU A 69 -7.54 1.15 -3.30
C LEU A 69 -6.73 2.39 -2.92
N ILE A 70 -5.74 2.70 -3.74
CA ILE A 70 -4.96 3.94 -3.60
C ILE A 70 -5.32 4.85 -4.77
N ALA A 71 -5.84 6.03 -4.47
CA ALA A 71 -6.30 6.98 -5.48
C ALA A 71 -5.66 8.34 -5.27
N GLY A 72 -5.18 8.95 -6.35
CA GLY A 72 -4.63 10.29 -6.32
C GLY A 72 -4.25 10.76 -7.70
N GLY A 73 -4.50 12.04 -8.01
CA GLY A 73 -4.13 12.63 -9.29
C GLY A 73 -4.78 12.00 -10.51
N GLY A 74 -5.98 11.44 -10.37
CA GLY A 74 -6.68 10.77 -11.46
C GLY A 74 -6.25 9.32 -11.67
N ILE A 75 -5.36 8.80 -10.83
CA ILE A 75 -4.89 7.41 -10.90
C ILE A 75 -5.50 6.62 -9.76
N ASN A 76 -6.02 5.44 -10.09
CA ASN A 76 -6.56 4.49 -9.12
C ASN A 76 -5.82 3.17 -9.32
N LYS A 77 -5.14 2.70 -8.27
CA LYS A 77 -4.45 1.41 -8.28
C LYS A 77 -4.84 0.61 -7.05
N LYS A 78 -4.91 -0.69 -7.21
CA LYS A 78 -5.04 -1.58 -6.06
C LYS A 78 -3.65 -1.96 -5.58
N LEU A 79 -3.41 -1.78 -4.30
CA LEU A 79 -2.20 -2.27 -3.66
C LEU A 79 -2.50 -3.66 -3.11
N ILE A 80 -1.79 -4.65 -3.63
CA ILE A 80 -2.00 -6.05 -3.27
C ILE A 80 -0.94 -6.44 -2.23
N PHE A 81 -1.39 -7.08 -1.17
CA PHE A 81 -0.50 -7.53 -0.10
C PHE A 81 -1.02 -8.80 0.56
N SER A 82 -0.12 -9.53 1.21
CA SER A 82 -0.49 -10.66 2.04
C SER A 82 -0.42 -10.25 3.51
N GLU A 83 -1.31 -10.83 4.32
CA GLU A 83 -1.33 -10.60 5.77
C GLU A 83 -0.70 -11.77 6.47
N ILE A 84 0.20 -11.51 7.41
CA ILE A 84 0.85 -12.51 8.22
C ILE A 84 0.80 -12.07 9.69
N GLU A 85 1.14 -12.99 10.59
CA GLU A 85 1.18 -12.71 12.03
C GLU A 85 -0.14 -12.13 12.57
N ASP A 86 -1.26 -12.72 12.16
CA ASP A 86 -2.61 -12.33 12.58
C ASP A 86 -2.92 -10.85 12.32
N GLY A 87 -2.45 -10.34 11.18
CA GLY A 87 -2.70 -8.95 10.78
C GLY A 87 -1.76 -7.93 11.44
N GLN A 88 -0.71 -8.39 12.09
CA GLN A 88 0.31 -7.51 12.68
C GLN A 88 1.41 -7.15 11.70
N CYS A 89 1.47 -7.85 10.58
CA CYS A 89 2.46 -7.64 9.53
C CYS A 89 1.84 -7.86 8.17
N ILE A 90 2.26 -7.06 7.20
CA ILE A 90 1.86 -7.27 5.80
C ILE A 90 3.09 -7.32 4.92
N VAL A 91 2.97 -8.05 3.81
CA VAL A 91 3.99 -8.11 2.77
C VAL A 91 3.42 -7.51 1.50
N ILE A 92 3.94 -6.38 1.09
CA ILE A 92 3.50 -5.68 -0.11
C ILE A 92 3.99 -6.45 -1.34
N LEU A 93 3.07 -6.74 -2.25
CA LEU A 93 3.35 -7.54 -3.44
C LEU A 93 3.42 -6.70 -4.72
N GLU A 94 2.35 -5.94 -5.02
CA GLU A 94 2.31 -5.16 -6.26
C GLU A 94 1.20 -4.11 -6.26
N PHE A 95 1.27 -3.19 -7.21
CA PHE A 95 0.16 -2.33 -7.61
C PHE A 95 -0.44 -2.86 -8.92
N ILE A 96 -1.76 -2.90 -8.99
CA ILE A 96 -2.45 -3.28 -10.23
C ILE A 96 -3.57 -2.31 -10.62
#